data_225acd8a29c4e4c7871ed8a8753759ef
#
_entry.id   225acd8a29c4e4c7871ed8a8753759ef
#
_cell.length_a   1.000
_cell.length_b   1.000
_cell.length_c   1.000
_cell.angle_alpha   90.00
_cell.angle_beta   90.00
_cell.angle_gamma   90.00
#
_symmetry.space_group_name_H-M   'P 1'
#
loop_
_entity.id
_entity.type
_entity.pdbx_description
1 polymer ?
#
loop_
_entity_poly.entity_id
_entity_poly.type
_entity_poly.pdbx_seq_one_letter_code
_entity_poly.pdbx_strand_id
1 'polypeptide(L)'
;MNKNKRFAWKTQGVANKHNIISGNDWRFTVLTSRLIRMEFSNAGEFEDRATQIVFYRDFPDCTYKTQRQGTTLFIDTDHLHLSFDEAVGKESLQIHLKTLGVSWHYGQKLPPQLKGTTRTLDEADGSVKLEDGLCSRAGYTLMDDSGRLVLSEDGWFDRKKPEEDLYFFGYGHDYIACVQDFYRLTGAPSLL
;
A
#
# COMPACT_ATOMS: atom_id res chain seq x y z
N MET A 1 -20.20 28.98 -7.14
CA MET A 1 -20.19 28.55 -5.75
C MET A 1 -18.75 28.63 -5.26
N ASN A 2 -18.45 29.50 -4.31
CA ASN A 2 -17.07 29.77 -3.89
C ASN A 2 -16.57 28.57 -3.07
N LYS A 3 -15.75 27.71 -3.67
CA LYS A 3 -15.15 26.57 -2.97
C LYS A 3 -14.27 27.13 -1.84
N ASN A 4 -14.57 26.76 -0.62
CA ASN A 4 -13.84 27.22 0.57
C ASN A 4 -12.45 26.55 0.59
N LYS A 5 -11.50 27.07 -0.20
CA LYS A 5 -10.11 26.57 -0.35
C LYS A 5 -9.34 26.43 0.99
N ARG A 6 -9.93 26.95 2.10
CA ARG A 6 -9.32 26.92 3.42
C ARG A 6 -9.21 25.52 4.02
N PHE A 7 -10.04 24.57 3.56
CA PHE A 7 -10.08 23.19 4.04
C PHE A 7 -9.65 22.16 2.98
N ALA A 8 -9.15 22.62 1.81
CA ALA A 8 -8.68 21.71 0.79
C ALA A 8 -7.37 21.03 1.25
N TRP A 9 -7.42 19.71 1.41
CA TRP A 9 -6.24 18.90 1.66
C TRP A 9 -5.32 18.93 0.43
N LYS A 10 -4.03 19.10 0.67
CA LYS A 10 -3.04 18.94 -0.40
C LYS A 10 -2.74 17.46 -0.52
N THR A 11 -3.13 16.85 -1.63
CA THR A 11 -2.94 15.42 -1.89
C THR A 11 -2.39 15.20 -3.30
N GLN A 12 -1.70 14.10 -3.49
CA GLN A 12 -1.22 13.58 -4.76
C GLN A 12 -1.59 12.10 -4.85
N GLY A 13 -2.89 11.85 -5.03
CA GLY A 13 -3.43 10.50 -5.09
C GLY A 13 -3.06 9.73 -6.36
N VAL A 14 -2.76 10.43 -7.45
CA VAL A 14 -2.35 9.83 -8.72
C VAL A 14 -0.89 9.39 -8.65
N ALA A 15 -0.62 8.12 -8.97
CA ALA A 15 0.72 7.59 -9.02
C ALA A 15 1.44 7.97 -10.31
N ASN A 16 2.79 7.93 -10.29
CA ASN A 16 3.58 8.10 -11.48
C ASN A 16 3.26 7.01 -12.51
N LYS A 17 2.90 7.40 -13.71
CA LYS A 17 2.50 6.49 -14.80
C LYS A 17 3.57 5.46 -15.16
N HIS A 18 4.86 5.79 -14.98
CA HIS A 18 5.97 4.88 -15.27
C HIS A 18 6.10 3.75 -14.25
N ASN A 19 5.45 3.91 -13.10
CA ASN A 19 5.43 2.91 -12.03
C ASN A 19 4.20 1.99 -12.10
N ILE A 20 3.31 2.18 -13.10
CA ILE A 20 2.03 1.46 -13.20
C ILE A 20 2.11 0.36 -14.26
N ILE A 21 1.68 -0.83 -13.89
CA ILE A 21 1.45 -1.98 -14.77
C ILE A 21 0.00 -2.43 -14.56
N SER A 22 -0.80 -2.54 -15.62
CA SER A 22 -2.21 -2.90 -15.49
C SER A 22 -2.68 -3.86 -16.58
N GLY A 23 -3.71 -4.61 -16.25
CA GLY A 23 -4.56 -5.37 -17.15
C GLY A 23 -5.98 -4.81 -17.15
N ASN A 24 -6.96 -5.66 -17.40
CA ASN A 24 -8.36 -5.25 -17.49
C ASN A 24 -8.98 -5.04 -16.09
N ASP A 25 -8.66 -5.91 -15.15
CA ASP A 25 -9.29 -6.03 -13.82
C ASP A 25 -8.28 -5.98 -12.67
N TRP A 26 -7.01 -5.72 -12.97
CA TRP A 26 -5.95 -5.59 -12.00
C TRP A 26 -4.99 -4.44 -12.35
N ARG A 27 -4.38 -3.86 -11.33
CA ARG A 27 -3.34 -2.83 -11.46
C ARG A 27 -2.28 -3.00 -10.37
N PHE A 28 -1.02 -3.04 -10.76
CA PHE A 28 0.12 -2.97 -9.84
C PHE A 28 0.83 -1.65 -10.00
N THR A 29 1.17 -1.01 -8.89
CA THR A 29 1.96 0.23 -8.85
C THR A 29 3.20 0.00 -8.02
N VAL A 30 4.38 0.04 -8.65
CA VAL A 30 5.68 -0.11 -7.99
C VAL A 30 6.08 1.24 -7.43
N LEU A 31 5.69 1.54 -6.20
CA LEU A 31 5.96 2.83 -5.55
C LEU A 31 7.45 2.96 -5.19
N THR A 32 8.04 1.89 -4.65
CA THR A 32 9.50 1.75 -4.45
C THR A 32 9.92 0.32 -4.73
N SER A 33 11.22 0.03 -4.69
CA SER A 33 11.71 -1.35 -4.84
C SER A 33 11.23 -2.30 -3.74
N ARG A 34 10.54 -1.78 -2.70
CA ARG A 34 10.07 -2.50 -1.51
C ARG A 34 8.59 -2.28 -1.19
N LEU A 35 7.92 -1.38 -1.91
CA LEU A 35 6.52 -1.01 -1.71
C LEU A 35 5.74 -1.12 -3.02
N ILE A 36 4.77 -2.04 -3.05
CA ILE A 36 3.92 -2.27 -4.23
C ILE A 36 2.45 -2.12 -3.82
N ARG A 37 1.70 -1.29 -4.54
CA ARG A 37 0.23 -1.24 -4.47
C ARG A 37 -0.34 -2.27 -5.44
N MET A 38 -1.36 -2.98 -4.99
CA MET A 38 -2.05 -4.03 -5.73
C MET A 38 -3.55 -3.76 -5.69
N GLU A 39 -4.15 -3.60 -6.86
CA GLU A 39 -5.57 -3.28 -6.98
C GLU A 39 -6.25 -4.34 -7.85
N PHE A 40 -7.45 -4.74 -7.44
CA PHE A 40 -8.30 -5.67 -8.19
C PHE A 40 -9.70 -5.10 -8.30
N SER A 41 -10.23 -4.99 -9.52
CA SER A 41 -11.52 -4.39 -9.82
C SER A 41 -12.24 -5.16 -10.93
N ASN A 42 -13.35 -5.80 -10.60
CA ASN A 42 -14.17 -6.50 -11.58
C ASN A 42 -14.73 -5.58 -12.68
N ALA A 43 -14.80 -4.27 -12.40
CA ALA A 43 -15.27 -3.28 -13.35
C ALA A 43 -14.14 -2.66 -14.19
N GLY A 44 -12.88 -3.00 -13.90
CA GLY A 44 -11.70 -2.38 -14.53
C GLY A 44 -11.52 -0.90 -14.19
N GLU A 45 -12.14 -0.44 -13.11
CA GLU A 45 -12.05 0.94 -12.64
C GLU A 45 -11.20 1.01 -11.38
N PHE A 46 -10.19 1.86 -11.37
CA PHE A 46 -9.23 2.00 -10.30
C PHE A 46 -9.32 3.38 -9.64
N GLU A 47 -9.07 3.45 -8.35
CA GLU A 47 -9.22 4.67 -7.57
C GLU A 47 -7.90 5.45 -7.47
N ASP A 48 -7.87 6.64 -8.04
CA ASP A 48 -6.69 7.52 -8.03
C ASP A 48 -6.83 8.70 -7.06
N ARG A 49 -8.00 8.88 -6.43
CA ARG A 49 -8.17 9.89 -5.39
C ARG A 49 -7.45 9.47 -4.11
N ALA A 50 -7.04 10.44 -3.32
CA ALA A 50 -6.52 10.18 -1.97
C ALA A 50 -7.59 9.55 -1.09
N THR A 51 -7.18 8.68 -0.16
CA THR A 51 -8.07 8.07 0.83
C THR A 51 -7.86 8.67 2.21
N GLN A 52 -8.60 8.21 3.21
CA GLN A 52 -8.41 8.62 4.61
C GLN A 52 -7.01 8.30 5.16
N ILE A 53 -6.29 7.36 4.55
CA ILE A 53 -4.95 6.95 4.98
C ILE A 53 -3.90 7.36 3.96
N VAL A 54 -4.16 7.19 2.67
CA VAL A 54 -3.18 7.38 1.61
C VAL A 54 -3.41 8.71 0.91
N PHE A 55 -2.52 9.67 1.16
CA PHE A 55 -2.59 11.01 0.57
C PHE A 55 -1.70 11.18 -0.65
N TYR A 56 -0.56 10.47 -0.72
CA TYR A 56 0.47 10.68 -1.74
C TYR A 56 0.89 9.37 -2.39
N ARG A 57 0.73 9.29 -3.72
CA ARG A 57 1.18 8.16 -4.53
C ARG A 57 2.19 8.57 -5.60
N ASP A 58 2.57 9.85 -5.64
CA ASP A 58 3.50 10.45 -6.59
C ASP A 58 4.98 10.15 -6.25
N PHE A 59 5.27 8.87 -6.02
CA PHE A 59 6.65 8.43 -5.84
C PHE A 59 7.46 8.62 -7.13
N PRO A 60 8.78 8.88 -7.06
CA PRO A 60 9.66 8.96 -8.23
C PRO A 60 9.61 7.69 -9.06
N ASP A 61 10.16 7.78 -10.27
CA ASP A 61 10.39 6.61 -11.12
C ASP A 61 11.14 5.54 -10.32
N CYS A 62 10.57 4.33 -10.28
CA CYS A 62 11.19 3.17 -9.68
C CYS A 62 11.80 2.29 -10.77
N THR A 63 13.02 1.81 -10.55
CA THR A 63 13.64 0.85 -11.47
C THR A 63 13.10 -0.54 -11.19
N TYR A 64 12.46 -1.14 -12.17
CA TYR A 64 12.00 -2.53 -12.14
C TYR A 64 12.02 -3.14 -13.55
N LYS A 65 11.93 -4.46 -13.62
CA LYS A 65 11.80 -5.21 -14.87
C LYS A 65 10.49 -5.96 -14.88
N THR A 66 9.88 -6.06 -16.04
CA THR A 66 8.70 -6.92 -16.25
C THR A 66 9.02 -8.00 -17.26
N GLN A 67 8.50 -9.19 -17.02
CA GLN A 67 8.57 -10.32 -17.95
C GLN A 67 7.21 -11.02 -17.96
N ARG A 68 6.82 -11.54 -19.12
CA ARG A 68 5.63 -12.39 -19.29
C ARG A 68 6.03 -13.76 -19.79
N GLN A 69 5.44 -14.79 -19.19
CA GLN A 69 5.57 -16.18 -19.64
C GLN A 69 4.16 -16.78 -19.72
N GLY A 70 3.62 -16.91 -20.94
CA GLY A 70 2.20 -17.23 -21.11
C GLY A 70 1.31 -16.17 -20.49
N THR A 71 0.44 -16.58 -19.56
CA THR A 71 -0.47 -15.70 -18.82
C THR A 71 0.16 -15.13 -17.54
N THR A 72 1.38 -15.57 -17.18
CA THR A 72 2.03 -15.14 -15.95
C THR A 72 2.87 -13.89 -16.18
N LEU A 73 2.56 -12.83 -15.41
CA LEU A 73 3.35 -11.61 -15.29
C LEU A 73 4.34 -11.76 -14.13
N PHE A 74 5.57 -11.36 -14.38
CA PHE A 74 6.61 -11.20 -13.37
C PHE A 74 7.01 -9.73 -13.28
N ILE A 75 7.17 -9.22 -12.06
CA ILE A 75 7.70 -7.88 -11.77
C ILE A 75 8.88 -8.05 -10.83
N ASP A 76 10.06 -7.62 -11.29
CA ASP A 76 11.31 -7.69 -10.55
C ASP A 76 11.80 -6.30 -10.18
N THR A 77 11.94 -6.05 -8.89
CA THR A 77 12.66 -4.91 -8.32
C THR A 77 13.99 -5.40 -7.72
N ASP A 78 14.79 -4.51 -7.16
CA ASP A 78 16.02 -4.90 -6.44
C ASP A 78 15.73 -5.80 -5.23
N HIS A 79 14.55 -5.66 -4.59
CA HIS A 79 14.21 -6.32 -3.33
C HIS A 79 13.09 -7.34 -3.43
N LEU A 80 12.18 -7.19 -4.39
CA LEU A 80 10.98 -8.01 -4.52
C LEU A 80 10.93 -8.69 -5.89
N HIS A 81 10.34 -9.89 -5.89
CA HIS A 81 9.91 -10.60 -7.08
C HIS A 81 8.42 -10.92 -6.95
N LEU A 82 7.59 -10.29 -7.77
CA LEU A 82 6.15 -10.55 -7.83
C LEU A 82 5.87 -11.47 -9.00
N SER A 83 5.03 -12.48 -8.79
CA SER A 83 4.45 -13.32 -9.83
C SER A 83 2.91 -13.30 -9.75
N PHE A 84 2.27 -13.21 -10.90
CA PHE A 84 0.82 -13.11 -11.02
C PHE A 84 0.35 -13.75 -12.31
N ASP A 85 -0.51 -14.76 -12.24
CA ASP A 85 -1.12 -15.41 -13.41
C ASP A 85 -2.48 -14.76 -13.71
N GLU A 86 -2.56 -14.02 -14.81
CA GLU A 86 -3.76 -13.29 -15.24
C GLU A 86 -4.95 -14.22 -15.51
N ALA A 87 -4.71 -15.48 -15.90
CA ALA A 87 -5.79 -16.45 -16.15
C ALA A 87 -6.40 -17.02 -14.85
N VAL A 88 -5.63 -17.01 -13.75
CA VAL A 88 -6.08 -17.48 -12.42
C VAL A 88 -6.62 -16.33 -11.59
N GLY A 89 -6.05 -15.12 -11.77
CA GLY A 89 -6.41 -13.94 -11.02
C GLY A 89 -5.65 -13.80 -9.69
N LYS A 90 -6.21 -13.04 -8.76
CA LYS A 90 -5.56 -12.62 -7.51
C LYS A 90 -5.09 -13.77 -6.62
N GLU A 91 -5.72 -14.91 -6.68
CA GLU A 91 -5.36 -16.12 -5.93
C GLU A 91 -3.97 -16.66 -6.32
N SER A 92 -3.48 -16.33 -7.51
CA SER A 92 -2.15 -16.69 -7.98
C SER A 92 -1.04 -15.74 -7.53
N LEU A 93 -1.41 -14.58 -6.96
CA LEU A 93 -0.46 -13.54 -6.61
C LEU A 93 0.48 -13.98 -5.50
N GLN A 94 1.77 -13.87 -5.78
CA GLN A 94 2.84 -14.16 -4.85
C GLN A 94 3.90 -13.05 -4.89
N ILE A 95 4.43 -12.69 -3.75
CA ILE A 95 5.57 -11.76 -3.64
C ILE A 95 6.67 -12.40 -2.81
N HIS A 96 7.84 -12.54 -3.42
CA HIS A 96 9.05 -13.06 -2.80
C HIS A 96 9.97 -11.90 -2.38
N LEU A 97 10.37 -11.89 -1.11
CA LEU A 97 11.38 -10.98 -0.57
C LEU A 97 12.77 -11.57 -0.77
N LYS A 98 13.54 -11.02 -1.70
CA LYS A 98 14.86 -11.52 -2.08
C LYS A 98 15.86 -11.50 -0.92
N THR A 99 15.78 -10.49 -0.05
CA THR A 99 16.71 -10.29 1.06
C THR A 99 16.56 -11.31 2.19
N LEU A 100 15.36 -11.85 2.40
CA LEU A 100 15.07 -12.80 3.47
C LEU A 100 14.77 -14.22 2.95
N GLY A 101 14.56 -14.37 1.64
CA GLY A 101 14.18 -15.65 1.06
C GLY A 101 12.78 -16.12 1.48
N VAL A 102 11.88 -15.20 1.86
CA VAL A 102 10.52 -15.51 2.28
C VAL A 102 9.51 -15.05 1.21
N SER A 103 8.37 -15.74 1.13
CA SER A 103 7.30 -15.41 0.20
C SER A 103 6.00 -15.16 0.95
N TRP A 104 5.23 -14.22 0.45
CA TRP A 104 3.83 -14.01 0.79
C TRP A 104 2.96 -14.43 -0.39
N HIS A 105 1.82 -15.06 -0.08
CA HIS A 105 0.79 -15.42 -1.06
C HIS A 105 -0.51 -14.67 -0.75
N TYR A 106 -1.26 -14.32 -1.79
CA TYR A 106 -2.57 -13.70 -1.62
C TYR A 106 -3.47 -14.53 -0.70
N GLY A 107 -4.20 -13.86 0.18
CA GLY A 107 -5.07 -14.52 1.17
C GLY A 107 -4.34 -15.16 2.35
N GLN A 108 -3.00 -15.19 2.36
CA GLN A 108 -2.24 -15.73 3.49
C GLN A 108 -2.43 -14.86 4.73
N LYS A 109 -2.61 -15.51 5.89
CA LYS A 109 -2.63 -14.82 7.18
C LYS A 109 -1.34 -14.05 7.41
N LEU A 110 -1.47 -12.78 7.76
CA LEU A 110 -0.31 -11.93 8.05
C LEU A 110 0.43 -12.40 9.31
N PRO A 111 1.76 -12.26 9.32
CA PRO A 111 2.54 -12.53 10.52
C PRO A 111 2.20 -11.54 11.63
N PRO A 112 2.45 -11.90 12.91
CA PRO A 112 2.27 -10.97 14.01
C PRO A 112 3.08 -9.69 13.79
N GLN A 113 2.43 -8.55 13.96
CA GLN A 113 3.07 -7.23 13.87
C GLN A 113 3.88 -6.93 15.13
N LEU A 114 4.90 -6.08 14.97
CA LEU A 114 5.59 -5.51 16.11
C LEU A 114 4.66 -4.54 16.82
N LYS A 115 4.58 -4.70 18.14
CA LYS A 115 3.82 -3.82 19.00
C LYS A 115 4.62 -2.56 19.29
N GLY A 116 3.98 -1.43 19.47
CA GLY A 116 4.75 -0.21 19.75
C GLY A 116 3.95 1.04 20.01
N THR A 117 2.64 1.00 19.81
CA THR A 117 1.79 2.18 19.99
C THR A 117 0.65 1.91 20.96
N THR A 118 0.23 2.96 21.63
CA THR A 118 -1.03 3.06 22.35
C THR A 118 -1.61 4.44 22.08
N ARG A 119 -2.93 4.57 22.09
CA ARG A 119 -3.60 5.83 21.78
C ARG A 119 -3.39 6.87 22.85
N THR A 120 -3.44 6.44 24.09
CA THR A 120 -3.28 7.28 25.27
C THR A 120 -2.77 6.46 26.44
N LEU A 121 -2.10 7.13 27.36
CA LEU A 121 -1.71 6.61 28.66
C LEU A 121 -2.59 7.22 29.77
N ASP A 122 -3.60 8.01 29.41
CA ASP A 122 -4.53 8.59 30.37
C ASP A 122 -5.25 7.46 31.12
N GLU A 123 -5.32 7.59 32.44
CA GLU A 123 -5.92 6.58 33.34
C GLU A 123 -5.24 5.19 33.30
N ALA A 124 -4.05 5.08 32.71
CA ALA A 124 -3.29 3.84 32.71
C ALA A 124 -2.69 3.58 34.09
N ASP A 125 -3.11 2.48 34.74
CA ASP A 125 -2.52 1.97 35.98
C ASP A 125 -1.90 0.60 35.71
N GLY A 126 -0.57 0.61 35.54
CA GLY A 126 0.19 -0.60 35.22
C GLY A 126 0.41 -0.87 33.72
N SER A 127 0.27 -2.11 33.26
CA SER A 127 0.55 -2.48 31.88
C SER A 127 -0.57 -2.07 30.93
N VAL A 128 -0.20 -1.49 29.78
CA VAL A 128 -1.11 -1.09 28.71
C VAL A 128 -0.96 -2.03 27.53
N LYS A 129 -2.09 -2.46 26.95
CA LYS A 129 -2.09 -3.25 25.72
C LYS A 129 -1.60 -2.37 24.56
N LEU A 130 -0.48 -2.73 23.98
CA LEU A 130 0.05 -2.08 22.79
C LEU A 130 -0.69 -2.55 21.54
N GLU A 131 -0.97 -1.61 20.63
CA GLU A 131 -1.56 -1.89 19.32
C GLU A 131 -0.50 -2.45 18.35
N ASP A 132 -0.97 -3.08 17.27
CA ASP A 132 -0.13 -3.55 16.20
C ASP A 132 0.47 -2.36 15.42
N GLY A 133 1.78 -2.41 15.20
CA GLY A 133 2.49 -1.45 14.36
C GLY A 133 2.50 -1.87 12.89
N LEU A 134 3.17 -1.08 12.06
CA LEU A 134 3.31 -1.36 10.62
C LEU A 134 4.26 -2.53 10.34
N CYS A 135 5.32 -2.70 11.13
CA CYS A 135 6.39 -3.65 10.84
C CYS A 135 6.15 -5.02 11.46
N SER A 136 6.76 -6.06 10.88
CA SER A 136 6.78 -7.42 11.44
C SER A 136 8.19 -8.02 11.42
N ARG A 137 8.45 -9.05 12.25
CA ARG A 137 9.70 -9.79 12.21
C ARG A 137 9.85 -10.69 10.98
N ALA A 138 8.75 -10.98 10.30
CA ALA A 138 8.78 -11.72 9.03
C ALA A 138 9.28 -10.85 7.86
N GLY A 139 9.48 -9.54 8.09
CA GLY A 139 10.05 -8.62 7.11
C GLY A 139 9.04 -8.07 6.11
N TYR A 140 7.77 -8.38 6.23
CA TYR A 140 6.72 -7.82 5.38
C TYR A 140 5.42 -7.59 6.15
N THR A 141 4.60 -6.70 5.61
CA THR A 141 3.23 -6.47 6.04
C THR A 141 2.36 -6.05 4.87
N LEU A 142 1.07 -6.08 5.08
CA LEU A 142 0.06 -5.64 4.13
C LEU A 142 -0.82 -4.58 4.80
N MET A 143 -1.02 -3.46 4.12
CA MET A 143 -2.00 -2.45 4.49
C MET A 143 -3.17 -2.54 3.53
N ASP A 144 -4.37 -2.72 4.08
CA ASP A 144 -5.62 -2.76 3.33
C ASP A 144 -6.29 -1.39 3.33
N ASP A 145 -6.43 -0.80 2.14
CA ASP A 145 -7.08 0.49 1.90
C ASP A 145 -8.44 0.34 1.19
N SER A 146 -8.93 -0.89 0.99
CA SER A 146 -10.10 -1.21 0.16
C SER A 146 -11.39 -0.55 0.63
N GLY A 147 -11.63 -0.51 1.94
CA GLY A 147 -12.87 0.01 2.53
C GLY A 147 -12.82 1.48 2.96
N ARG A 148 -11.78 2.21 2.60
CA ARG A 148 -11.57 3.59 3.07
C ARG A 148 -12.39 4.58 2.26
N LEU A 149 -12.79 5.69 2.91
CA LEU A 149 -13.39 6.82 2.21
C LEU A 149 -12.32 7.55 1.40
N VAL A 150 -12.72 8.13 0.28
CA VAL A 150 -11.85 8.91 -0.59
C VAL A 150 -12.14 10.40 -0.45
N LEU A 151 -11.11 11.22 -0.66
CA LEU A 151 -11.25 12.67 -0.67
C LEU A 151 -11.77 13.13 -2.03
N SER A 152 -12.90 13.83 -2.01
CA SER A 152 -13.44 14.49 -3.18
C SER A 152 -12.73 15.85 -3.43
N GLU A 153 -12.89 16.41 -4.64
CA GLU A 153 -12.27 17.68 -5.02
C GLU A 153 -12.71 18.88 -4.16
N ASP A 154 -13.87 18.80 -3.54
CA ASP A 154 -14.40 19.84 -2.64
C ASP A 154 -13.97 19.68 -1.18
N GLY A 155 -13.15 18.65 -0.88
CA GLY A 155 -12.56 18.40 0.44
C GLY A 155 -13.45 17.57 1.37
N TRP A 156 -14.51 16.98 0.87
CA TRP A 156 -15.33 16.02 1.61
C TRP A 156 -14.89 14.59 1.38
N PHE A 157 -15.43 13.67 2.17
CA PHE A 157 -15.20 12.25 2.02
C PHE A 157 -16.36 11.60 1.26
N ASP A 158 -16.02 10.87 0.20
CA ASP A 158 -16.93 10.02 -0.56
C ASP A 158 -16.65 8.55 -0.27
N ARG A 159 -17.62 7.71 -0.61
CA ARG A 159 -17.39 6.26 -0.59
C ARG A 159 -16.52 5.87 -1.79
N LYS A 160 -15.54 5.03 -1.54
CA LYS A 160 -14.80 4.30 -2.56
C LYS A 160 -15.71 3.19 -3.13
N LYS A 161 -15.54 2.88 -4.42
CA LYS A 161 -16.14 1.67 -5.00
C LYS A 161 -15.59 0.43 -4.28
N PRO A 162 -16.37 -0.67 -4.17
CA PRO A 162 -15.90 -1.90 -3.54
C PRO A 162 -14.86 -2.59 -4.43
N GLU A 163 -13.61 -2.23 -4.24
CA GLU A 163 -12.43 -2.74 -4.92
C GLU A 163 -11.40 -3.13 -3.89
N GLU A 164 -10.57 -4.10 -4.21
CA GLU A 164 -9.40 -4.37 -3.38
C GLU A 164 -8.29 -3.40 -3.71
N ASP A 165 -7.69 -2.83 -2.67
CA ASP A 165 -6.58 -1.88 -2.75
C ASP A 165 -5.61 -2.15 -1.61
N LEU A 166 -4.57 -2.91 -1.91
CA LEU A 166 -3.64 -3.44 -0.94
C LEU A 166 -2.25 -2.85 -1.18
N TYR A 167 -1.53 -2.55 -0.10
CA TYR A 167 -0.15 -2.09 -0.15
C TYR A 167 0.74 -3.11 0.54
N PHE A 168 1.65 -3.71 -0.23
CA PHE A 168 2.63 -4.66 0.26
C PHE A 168 3.92 -3.93 0.62
N PHE A 169 4.30 -3.98 1.90
CA PHE A 169 5.53 -3.43 2.45
C PHE A 169 6.53 -4.57 2.68
N GLY A 170 7.54 -4.71 1.82
CA GLY A 170 8.55 -5.77 1.87
C GLY A 170 9.94 -5.24 2.23
N TYR A 171 10.10 -4.69 3.44
CA TYR A 171 11.31 -3.97 3.87
C TYR A 171 12.33 -4.86 4.59
N GLY A 172 12.01 -6.15 4.79
CA GLY A 172 12.86 -6.99 5.63
C GLY A 172 12.92 -6.44 7.06
N HIS A 173 14.12 -6.27 7.57
CA HIS A 173 14.34 -5.68 8.91
C HIS A 173 14.77 -4.21 8.86
N ASP A 174 14.68 -3.56 7.71
CA ASP A 174 14.88 -2.12 7.57
C ASP A 174 13.60 -1.35 7.98
N TYR A 175 13.32 -1.36 9.27
CA TYR A 175 12.11 -0.77 9.84
C TYR A 175 12.07 0.76 9.67
N ILE A 176 13.24 1.40 9.62
CA ILE A 176 13.32 2.87 9.42
C ILE A 176 12.84 3.22 8.03
N ALA A 177 13.35 2.57 6.99
CA ALA A 177 12.91 2.83 5.62
C ALA A 177 11.42 2.49 5.42
N CYS A 178 10.91 1.42 6.09
CA CYS A 178 9.49 1.08 6.07
C CYS A 178 8.62 2.23 6.60
N VAL A 179 8.97 2.78 7.75
CA VAL A 179 8.23 3.89 8.38
C VAL A 179 8.39 5.19 7.57
N GLN A 180 9.55 5.45 6.99
CA GLN A 180 9.77 6.63 6.13
C GLN A 180 8.86 6.59 4.90
N ASP A 181 8.80 5.48 4.18
CA ASP A 181 7.94 5.35 3.00
C ASP A 181 6.45 5.30 3.37
N PHE A 182 6.10 4.75 4.54
CA PHE A 182 4.75 4.86 5.07
C PHE A 182 4.35 6.33 5.30
N TYR A 183 5.17 7.14 5.95
CA TYR A 183 4.89 8.57 6.13
C TYR A 183 4.89 9.35 4.83
N ARG A 184 5.72 8.95 3.87
CA ARG A 184 5.67 9.51 2.53
C ARG A 184 4.33 9.24 1.86
N LEU A 185 3.79 8.03 2.00
CA LEU A 185 2.52 7.60 1.44
C LEU A 185 1.32 8.26 2.14
N THR A 186 1.36 8.34 3.48
CA THR A 186 0.23 8.78 4.32
C THR A 186 0.29 10.25 4.73
N GLY A 187 1.41 10.91 4.49
CA GLY A 187 1.71 12.23 5.03
C GLY A 187 2.38 12.15 6.41
N ALA A 188 3.36 13.02 6.61
CA ALA A 188 4.00 13.13 7.92
C ALA A 188 3.01 13.67 8.96
N PRO A 189 3.03 13.17 10.22
CA PRO A 189 2.24 13.74 11.29
C PRO A 189 2.62 15.22 11.49
N SER A 190 1.62 16.05 11.79
CA SER A 190 1.88 17.44 12.16
C SER A 190 2.78 17.49 13.41
N LEU A 191 3.86 18.22 13.30
CA LEU A 191 4.61 18.59 14.51
C LEU A 191 3.72 19.51 15.35
N LEU A 192 3.47 19.14 16.57
CA LEU A 192 2.73 19.95 17.56
C LEU A 192 3.59 21.12 18.03
#